data_f901f7af681b8b3f711ddf3ec39c6ddd
#
_entry.id   f901f7af681b8b3f711ddf3ec39c6ddd
#
_cell.length_a   1.000
_cell.length_b   1.000
_cell.length_c   1.000
_cell.angle_alpha   90.00
_cell.angle_beta   90.00
_cell.angle_gamma   90.00
#
_symmetry.space_group_name_H-M   'P 1'
#
loop_
_entity.id
_entity.type
_entity.pdbx_description
1 polymer ?
#
loop_
_entity_poly.entity_id
_entity_poly.type
_entity_poly.pdbx_seq_one_letter_code
_entity_poly.pdbx_strand_id
1 'polypeptide(L)'
;MEKNDYKKIVASCFCSMMLVSSVWAQESDLYAGGTGSKSDPYLIETEAQFDAVRENRGSYFKLMADLDFASYEKEGGWWPLGEWGSGDGSDQRFSGTFDGNGHKISNLMAKHGDDTGAHDMSVFGVVDGGTIRNLLLDNVTVIGGGRLGILTGLTRNATIEQVGVINSSCSNIGTGSNSSGLVGPCAGTTVITDCYTADCNVMAKSTDGETGDAVGGIVSSGNATVMYCYCLLYTSDAADDKA
;
A
#
# COMPACT_ATOMS: atom_id res chain seq x y z
N MET A 1 41.53 -17.45 45.15
CA MET A 1 40.35 -17.35 44.28
C MET A 1 39.60 -18.65 44.39
N GLU A 2 38.47 -18.62 45.10
CA GLU A 2 37.70 -19.83 45.47
C GLU A 2 36.93 -20.38 44.27
N LYS A 3 36.82 -21.71 44.21
CA LYS A 3 36.07 -22.43 43.15
C LYS A 3 34.62 -21.97 42.96
N ASN A 4 34.06 -21.16 43.85
CA ASN A 4 32.72 -20.65 43.78
C ASN A 4 32.57 -19.39 42.91
N ASP A 5 33.65 -18.64 42.67
CA ASP A 5 33.58 -17.42 41.85
C ASP A 5 33.51 -17.73 40.33
N TYR A 6 34.09 -18.88 39.92
CA TYR A 6 34.00 -19.34 38.52
C TYR A 6 32.57 -19.66 38.09
N LYS A 7 31.77 -20.28 39.01
CA LYS A 7 30.38 -20.62 38.67
C LYS A 7 29.47 -19.40 38.53
N LYS A 8 29.75 -18.34 39.29
CA LYS A 8 28.99 -17.07 39.20
C LYS A 8 29.33 -16.29 37.94
N ILE A 9 30.58 -16.29 37.51
CA ILE A 9 31.03 -15.62 36.26
C ILE A 9 30.47 -16.35 35.03
N VAL A 10 30.54 -17.68 34.99
CA VAL A 10 29.99 -18.48 33.89
C VAL A 10 28.48 -18.36 33.81
N ALA A 11 27.75 -18.34 34.92
CA ALA A 11 26.31 -18.14 34.94
C ALA A 11 25.89 -16.74 34.47
N SER A 12 26.67 -15.70 34.81
CA SER A 12 26.42 -14.31 34.38
C SER A 12 26.66 -14.12 32.89
N CYS A 13 27.72 -14.72 32.32
CA CYS A 13 27.97 -14.69 30.89
C CYS A 13 26.92 -15.47 30.06
N PHE A 14 26.44 -16.61 30.59
CA PHE A 14 25.40 -17.36 29.89
C PHE A 14 24.03 -16.64 29.92
N CYS A 15 23.71 -15.96 31.03
CA CYS A 15 22.48 -15.18 31.14
C CYS A 15 22.50 -13.93 30.20
N SER A 16 23.65 -13.27 30.01
CA SER A 16 23.81 -12.16 29.08
C SER A 16 23.76 -12.60 27.61
N MET A 17 24.22 -13.83 27.31
CA MET A 17 24.15 -14.36 25.94
C MET A 17 22.73 -14.80 25.55
N MET A 18 21.91 -15.25 26.51
CA MET A 18 20.51 -15.60 26.24
C MET A 18 19.59 -14.37 26.09
N LEU A 19 19.95 -13.22 26.69
CA LEU A 19 19.17 -11.98 26.54
C LEU A 19 19.42 -11.28 25.20
N VAL A 20 20.57 -11.52 24.56
CA VAL A 20 20.86 -10.96 23.23
C VAL A 20 20.17 -11.76 22.11
N SER A 21 19.96 -13.07 22.30
CA SER A 21 19.24 -13.89 21.31
C SER A 21 17.72 -13.62 21.28
N SER A 22 17.13 -13.06 22.33
CA SER A 22 15.69 -12.73 22.35
C SER A 22 15.33 -11.41 21.65
N VAL A 23 16.28 -10.51 21.44
CA VAL A 23 16.04 -9.25 20.72
C VAL A 23 16.05 -9.45 19.22
N TRP A 24 16.78 -10.44 18.71
CA TRP A 24 16.80 -10.78 17.28
C TRP A 24 15.65 -11.70 16.82
N ALA A 25 15.00 -12.38 17.75
CA ALA A 25 13.87 -13.26 17.47
C ALA A 25 12.54 -12.50 17.26
N GLN A 26 12.45 -11.23 17.67
CA GLN A 26 11.21 -10.47 17.66
C GLN A 26 10.93 -9.78 16.30
N GLU A 27 11.94 -9.51 15.49
CA GLU A 27 11.74 -9.02 14.12
C GLU A 27 11.36 -10.15 13.14
N SER A 28 11.80 -11.37 13.38
CA SER A 28 11.45 -12.53 12.56
C SER A 28 9.99 -12.99 12.71
N ASP A 29 9.31 -12.59 13.78
CA ASP A 29 7.92 -12.96 14.02
C ASP A 29 6.91 -12.09 13.25
N LEU A 30 7.33 -10.94 12.70
CA LEU A 30 6.46 -10.06 11.91
C LEU A 30 6.27 -10.53 10.47
N TYR A 31 7.18 -11.33 9.93
CA TYR A 31 7.19 -11.79 8.55
C TYR A 31 7.51 -13.28 8.48
N ALA A 32 7.19 -13.92 7.36
CA ALA A 32 7.47 -15.34 7.14
C ALA A 32 8.97 -15.64 6.99
N GLY A 33 9.80 -14.61 6.82
CA GLY A 33 11.26 -14.74 6.71
C GLY A 33 11.89 -13.50 6.06
N GLY A 34 13.19 -13.58 5.81
CA GLY A 34 13.99 -12.51 5.23
C GLY A 34 14.50 -11.50 6.26
N THR A 35 15.36 -10.60 5.80
CA THR A 35 15.97 -9.52 6.60
C THR A 35 15.54 -8.12 6.15
N GLY A 36 14.65 -8.03 5.14
CA GLY A 36 14.21 -6.78 4.55
C GLY A 36 15.24 -6.09 3.66
N SER A 37 16.35 -6.76 3.35
CA SER A 37 17.34 -6.26 2.41
C SER A 37 16.96 -6.59 0.97
N LYS A 38 17.59 -5.92 -0.01
CA LYS A 38 17.37 -6.19 -1.44
C LYS A 38 17.66 -7.64 -1.84
N SER A 39 18.67 -8.26 -1.24
CA SER A 39 19.07 -9.65 -1.54
C SER A 39 18.28 -10.68 -0.73
N ASP A 40 17.62 -10.25 0.34
CA ASP A 40 16.86 -11.09 1.26
C ASP A 40 15.64 -10.32 1.79
N PRO A 41 14.60 -10.11 0.94
CA PRO A 41 13.43 -9.32 1.29
C PRO A 41 12.60 -10.00 2.37
N TYR A 42 11.86 -9.23 3.16
CA TYR A 42 10.83 -9.77 4.05
C TYR A 42 9.77 -10.52 3.25
N LEU A 43 9.47 -11.74 3.67
CA LEU A 43 8.49 -12.61 3.02
C LEU A 43 7.11 -12.43 3.66
N ILE A 44 6.09 -12.24 2.82
CA ILE A 44 4.71 -11.99 3.24
C ILE A 44 3.83 -13.13 2.72
N GLU A 45 3.16 -13.82 3.62
CA GLU A 45 2.27 -14.95 3.35
C GLU A 45 0.84 -14.73 3.89
N THR A 46 0.66 -13.72 4.76
CA THR A 46 -0.63 -13.44 5.42
C THR A 46 -0.97 -11.96 5.41
N GLU A 47 -2.26 -11.64 5.60
CA GLU A 47 -2.80 -10.28 5.68
C GLU A 47 -2.19 -9.50 6.86
N ALA A 48 -1.95 -10.18 7.99
CA ALA A 48 -1.30 -9.59 9.15
C ALA A 48 0.15 -9.20 8.87
N GLN A 49 0.90 -10.01 8.11
CA GLN A 49 2.26 -9.69 7.67
C GLN A 49 2.27 -8.55 6.65
N PHE A 50 1.25 -8.48 5.78
CA PHE A 50 1.09 -7.33 4.88
C PHE A 50 0.79 -6.04 5.66
N ASP A 51 -0.05 -6.09 6.70
CA ASP A 51 -0.28 -4.96 7.58
C ASP A 51 0.99 -4.51 8.32
N ALA A 52 1.87 -5.47 8.68
CA ALA A 52 3.15 -5.18 9.33
C ALA A 52 4.19 -4.46 8.45
N VAL A 53 3.97 -4.32 7.13
CA VAL A 53 4.80 -3.51 6.23
C VAL A 53 4.96 -2.08 6.75
N ARG A 54 3.96 -1.57 7.47
CA ARG A 54 3.99 -0.23 8.08
C ARG A 54 5.08 -0.03 9.13
N GLU A 55 5.61 -1.12 9.70
CA GLU A 55 6.70 -1.04 10.69
C GLU A 55 8.07 -0.85 10.02
N ASN A 56 8.22 -1.25 8.75
CA ASN A 56 9.49 -1.27 8.04
C ASN A 56 9.40 -0.66 6.62
N ARG A 57 8.66 0.44 6.46
CA ARG A 57 8.28 1.05 5.16
C ARG A 57 9.41 1.34 4.16
N GLY A 58 10.66 1.37 4.61
CA GLY A 58 11.84 1.55 3.76
C GLY A 58 12.50 0.26 3.29
N SER A 59 11.99 -0.90 3.71
CA SER A 59 12.59 -2.21 3.42
C SER A 59 12.13 -2.82 2.09
N TYR A 60 12.68 -3.98 1.77
CA TYR A 60 12.27 -4.80 0.62
C TYR A 60 11.32 -5.90 1.09
N PHE A 61 10.21 -6.06 0.37
CA PHE A 61 9.16 -7.03 0.66
C PHE A 61 8.86 -7.86 -0.57
N LYS A 62 8.50 -9.12 -0.35
CA LYS A 62 8.09 -10.04 -1.40
C LYS A 62 6.86 -10.84 -0.95
N LEU A 63 5.80 -10.78 -1.74
CA LEU A 63 4.60 -11.56 -1.53
C LEU A 63 4.85 -13.02 -1.94
N MET A 64 4.44 -13.97 -1.11
CA MET A 64 4.67 -15.40 -1.31
C MET A 64 3.37 -16.19 -1.47
N ALA A 65 2.22 -15.55 -1.24
CA ALA A 65 0.90 -16.13 -1.41
C ALA A 65 -0.11 -15.06 -1.84
N ASP A 66 -1.21 -15.47 -2.42
CA ASP A 66 -2.36 -14.61 -2.61
C ASP A 66 -2.98 -14.27 -1.25
N LEU A 67 -3.35 -12.99 -1.06
CA LEU A 67 -3.98 -12.53 0.17
C LEU A 67 -5.46 -12.22 -0.06
N ASP A 68 -6.32 -12.66 0.86
CA ASP A 68 -7.76 -12.43 0.82
C ASP A 68 -8.26 -11.70 2.07
N PHE A 69 -8.55 -10.42 1.94
CA PHE A 69 -8.97 -9.56 3.04
C PHE A 69 -10.47 -9.67 3.38
N ALA A 70 -11.24 -10.61 2.76
CA ALA A 70 -12.68 -10.76 3.02
C ALA A 70 -13.02 -11.03 4.49
N SER A 71 -12.13 -11.71 5.22
CA SER A 71 -12.29 -12.01 6.65
C SER A 71 -11.28 -11.26 7.55
N TYR A 72 -10.51 -10.34 6.98
CA TYR A 72 -9.55 -9.56 7.76
C TYR A 72 -10.26 -8.41 8.48
N GLU A 73 -10.47 -8.57 9.76
CA GLU A 73 -11.10 -7.56 10.62
C GLU A 73 -10.02 -6.77 11.35
N LYS A 74 -9.99 -5.46 11.11
CA LYS A 74 -9.19 -4.51 11.87
C LYS A 74 -10.10 -3.38 12.33
N GLU A 75 -10.04 -3.04 13.60
CA GLU A 75 -10.77 -1.91 14.15
C GLU A 75 -10.41 -0.63 13.36
N GLY A 76 -11.45 0.06 12.85
CA GLY A 76 -11.29 1.24 12.00
C GLY A 76 -11.08 0.94 10.50
N GLY A 77 -10.99 -0.33 10.07
CA GLY A 77 -10.75 -0.73 8.68
C GLY A 77 -9.27 -0.71 8.28
N TRP A 78 -9.02 -0.84 6.97
CA TRP A 78 -7.66 -0.74 6.45
C TRP A 78 -7.17 0.70 6.48
N TRP A 79 -6.06 0.94 7.16
CA TRP A 79 -5.32 2.19 7.09
C TRP A 79 -4.16 2.07 6.08
N PRO A 80 -3.96 3.03 5.18
CA PRO A 80 -2.96 2.93 4.12
C PRO A 80 -1.55 2.65 4.63
N LEU A 81 -0.77 1.92 3.84
CA LEU A 81 0.66 1.75 4.07
C LEU A 81 1.39 3.01 3.60
N GLY A 82 1.75 3.86 4.54
CA GLY A 82 2.40 5.14 4.28
C GLY A 82 1.44 6.33 4.29
N GLU A 83 1.87 7.40 4.96
CA GLU A 83 1.12 8.63 5.10
C GLU A 83 2.03 9.85 4.86
N TRP A 84 1.41 10.97 4.53
CA TRP A 84 2.09 12.25 4.57
C TRP A 84 2.24 12.67 6.04
N GLY A 85 3.48 12.79 6.50
CA GLY A 85 3.85 12.93 7.90
C GLY A 85 2.86 13.69 8.79
N SER A 86 2.56 13.12 9.93
CA SER A 86 1.55 13.58 10.91
C SER A 86 1.96 14.78 11.75
N GLY A 87 2.91 15.61 11.29
CA GLY A 87 3.35 16.82 12.02
C GLY A 87 4.24 16.57 13.24
N ASP A 88 4.46 15.31 13.63
CA ASP A 88 5.39 14.93 14.71
C ASP A 88 6.84 14.71 14.23
N GLY A 89 7.08 14.93 12.93
CA GLY A 89 8.40 14.75 12.29
C GLY A 89 8.72 13.31 11.89
N SER A 90 7.84 12.35 12.12
CA SER A 90 8.02 10.99 11.65
C SER A 90 7.75 10.89 10.14
N ASP A 91 8.68 10.29 9.40
CA ASP A 91 8.46 9.97 8.00
C ASP A 91 7.67 8.67 7.89
N GLN A 92 6.39 8.78 7.55
CA GLN A 92 5.49 7.63 7.44
C GLN A 92 5.25 7.19 6.00
N ARG A 93 5.95 7.77 5.02
CA ARG A 93 5.83 7.42 3.61
C ARG A 93 6.43 6.05 3.32
N PHE A 94 5.83 5.34 2.37
CA PHE A 94 6.44 4.12 1.85
C PHE A 94 7.57 4.48 0.88
N SER A 95 8.79 4.08 1.19
CA SER A 95 9.99 4.34 0.38
C SER A 95 10.75 3.06 -0.01
N GLY A 96 10.25 1.92 0.41
CA GLY A 96 10.82 0.61 0.14
C GLY A 96 10.48 0.04 -1.23
N THR A 97 10.67 -1.25 -1.37
CA THR A 97 10.25 -2.02 -2.55
C THR A 97 9.25 -3.08 -2.13
N PHE A 98 8.07 -3.07 -2.74
CA PHE A 98 7.08 -4.14 -2.61
C PHE A 98 6.96 -4.90 -3.92
N ASP A 99 7.38 -6.17 -3.91
CA ASP A 99 7.26 -7.08 -5.05
C ASP A 99 6.11 -8.06 -4.80
N GLY A 100 5.02 -7.90 -5.53
CA GLY A 100 3.87 -8.80 -5.49
C GLY A 100 4.18 -10.19 -6.04
N ASN A 101 5.32 -10.38 -6.73
CA ASN A 101 5.78 -11.68 -7.22
C ASN A 101 4.73 -12.43 -8.08
N GLY A 102 3.82 -11.69 -8.72
CA GLY A 102 2.73 -12.23 -9.53
C GLY A 102 1.51 -12.69 -8.72
N HIS A 103 1.51 -12.51 -7.41
CA HIS A 103 0.37 -12.78 -6.53
C HIS A 103 -0.64 -11.64 -6.52
N LYS A 104 -1.80 -11.89 -5.93
CA LYS A 104 -2.87 -10.92 -5.78
C LYS A 104 -3.21 -10.59 -4.33
N ILE A 105 -3.74 -9.38 -4.15
CA ILE A 105 -4.43 -8.93 -2.95
C ILE A 105 -5.89 -8.69 -3.31
N SER A 106 -6.80 -9.34 -2.60
CA SER A 106 -8.23 -9.30 -2.92
C SER A 106 -9.10 -8.91 -1.73
N ASN A 107 -10.30 -8.35 -2.04
CA ASN A 107 -11.36 -8.03 -1.08
C ASN A 107 -10.93 -7.02 0.02
N LEU A 108 -9.90 -6.21 -0.23
CA LEU A 108 -9.45 -5.20 0.72
C LEU A 108 -10.36 -3.97 0.67
N MET A 109 -10.82 -3.52 1.85
CA MET A 109 -11.61 -2.30 1.99
C MET A 109 -10.80 -1.24 2.74
N ALA A 110 -10.32 -0.23 2.02
CA ALA A 110 -9.67 0.95 2.57
C ALA A 110 -10.73 2.04 2.82
N LYS A 111 -11.24 2.09 4.03
CA LYS A 111 -12.20 3.08 4.50
C LYS A 111 -11.87 3.43 5.95
N HIS A 112 -11.86 4.71 6.29
CA HIS A 112 -11.71 5.15 7.67
C HIS A 112 -12.96 5.89 8.12
N GLY A 113 -13.83 5.18 8.85
CA GLY A 113 -15.06 5.74 9.42
C GLY A 113 -15.95 6.45 8.39
N ASP A 114 -16.56 7.54 8.82
CA ASP A 114 -17.32 8.48 7.97
C ASP A 114 -16.49 9.74 7.67
N ASP A 115 -15.16 9.62 7.79
CA ASP A 115 -14.24 10.74 7.69
C ASP A 115 -14.14 11.24 6.24
N THR A 116 -14.61 12.46 6.04
CA THR A 116 -14.42 13.24 4.80
C THR A 116 -13.08 13.99 4.79
N GLY A 117 -12.21 13.74 5.78
CA GLY A 117 -10.91 14.36 5.92
C GLY A 117 -9.99 14.09 4.74
N ALA A 118 -9.01 14.97 4.54
CA ALA A 118 -8.07 14.91 3.44
C ALA A 118 -6.97 13.84 3.68
N HIS A 119 -7.37 12.57 3.78
CA HIS A 119 -6.43 11.46 3.89
C HIS A 119 -6.16 10.83 2.52
N ASP A 120 -4.95 10.34 2.32
CA ASP A 120 -4.52 9.66 1.09
C ASP A 120 -4.95 8.18 1.12
N MET A 121 -6.28 7.94 1.11
CA MET A 121 -6.84 6.59 1.22
C MET A 121 -6.55 5.75 -0.01
N SER A 122 -6.03 4.53 0.24
CA SER A 122 -5.60 3.57 -0.78
C SER A 122 -5.01 2.32 -0.11
N VAL A 123 -4.51 1.37 -0.87
CA VAL A 123 -3.70 0.27 -0.32
C VAL A 123 -2.38 0.81 0.23
N PHE A 124 -1.65 1.60 -0.58
CA PHE A 124 -0.45 2.35 -0.17
C PHE A 124 -0.76 3.85 -0.23
N GLY A 125 -0.87 4.53 0.89
CA GLY A 125 -1.27 5.94 0.95
C GLY A 125 -0.32 6.86 0.19
N VAL A 126 0.87 7.08 0.74
CA VAL A 126 1.94 7.89 0.13
C VAL A 126 3.15 7.04 -0.18
N VAL A 127 3.55 7.02 -1.45
CA VAL A 127 4.78 6.37 -1.91
C VAL A 127 5.77 7.45 -2.38
N ASP A 128 6.89 7.59 -1.68
CA ASP A 128 7.95 8.57 -2.03
C ASP A 128 9.31 7.88 -2.15
N GLY A 129 9.84 7.80 -3.35
CA GLY A 129 11.07 7.08 -3.68
C GLY A 129 10.92 5.56 -3.72
N GLY A 130 9.73 5.02 -3.44
CA GLY A 130 9.46 3.58 -3.39
C GLY A 130 9.15 2.94 -4.74
N THR A 131 9.17 1.62 -4.74
CA THR A 131 8.80 0.79 -5.92
C THR A 131 7.71 -0.20 -5.53
N ILE A 132 6.63 -0.28 -6.33
CA ILE A 132 5.60 -1.33 -6.22
C ILE A 132 5.52 -2.02 -7.57
N ARG A 133 5.58 -3.35 -7.56
CA ARG A 133 5.63 -4.11 -8.80
C ARG A 133 5.02 -5.51 -8.73
N ASN A 134 4.74 -6.09 -9.91
CA ASN A 134 4.31 -7.49 -10.07
C ASN A 134 3.10 -7.86 -9.20
N LEU A 135 2.11 -6.98 -9.09
CA LEU A 135 0.97 -7.11 -8.16
C LEU A 135 -0.36 -7.03 -8.90
N LEU A 136 -1.31 -7.87 -8.52
CA LEU A 136 -2.70 -7.75 -8.91
C LEU A 136 -3.54 -7.33 -7.70
N LEU A 137 -4.35 -6.28 -7.86
CA LEU A 137 -5.42 -5.90 -6.93
C LEU A 137 -6.76 -6.31 -7.52
N ASP A 138 -7.58 -7.06 -6.77
CA ASP A 138 -8.86 -7.62 -7.24
C ASP A 138 -9.96 -7.35 -6.21
N ASN A 139 -11.05 -6.73 -6.62
CA ASN A 139 -12.17 -6.38 -5.75
C ASN A 139 -11.75 -5.52 -4.53
N VAL A 140 -10.93 -4.50 -4.78
CA VAL A 140 -10.51 -3.52 -3.76
C VAL A 140 -11.48 -2.34 -3.74
N THR A 141 -11.92 -1.93 -2.55
CA THR A 141 -12.76 -0.76 -2.35
C THR A 141 -12.02 0.32 -1.58
N VAL A 142 -11.93 1.52 -2.16
CA VAL A 142 -11.33 2.70 -1.52
C VAL A 142 -12.40 3.78 -1.35
N ILE A 143 -12.57 4.26 -0.12
CA ILE A 143 -13.52 5.34 0.22
C ILE A 143 -12.82 6.35 1.13
N GLY A 144 -12.82 7.63 0.75
CA GLY A 144 -12.19 8.69 1.54
C GLY A 144 -12.47 10.08 1.01
N GLY A 145 -11.86 11.11 1.61
CA GLY A 145 -12.11 12.51 1.29
C GLY A 145 -10.90 13.27 0.73
N GLY A 146 -9.77 12.61 0.48
CA GLY A 146 -8.52 13.25 0.06
C GLY A 146 -8.06 12.86 -1.35
N ARG A 147 -6.77 12.63 -1.48
CA ARG A 147 -6.18 12.10 -2.71
C ARG A 147 -6.35 10.59 -2.72
N LEU A 148 -7.04 10.06 -3.71
CA LEU A 148 -7.39 8.65 -3.79
C LEU A 148 -6.83 8.01 -5.05
N GLY A 149 -6.34 6.80 -4.90
CA GLY A 149 -6.09 5.84 -5.96
C GLY A 149 -6.26 4.46 -5.38
N ILE A 150 -6.63 3.47 -6.16
CA ILE A 150 -6.83 2.13 -5.59
C ILE A 150 -5.51 1.58 -5.05
N LEU A 151 -4.41 1.74 -5.80
CA LEU A 151 -3.08 1.33 -5.33
C LEU A 151 -2.46 2.37 -4.40
N THR A 152 -2.37 3.64 -4.84
CA THR A 152 -1.72 4.71 -4.08
C THR A 152 -2.51 6.01 -4.11
N GLY A 153 -2.60 6.70 -2.96
CA GLY A 153 -3.23 8.01 -2.85
C GLY A 153 -2.35 9.13 -3.41
N LEU A 154 -1.04 9.06 -3.21
CA LEU A 154 -0.05 10.01 -3.74
C LEU A 154 1.26 9.29 -4.06
N THR A 155 1.85 9.61 -5.20
CA THR A 155 3.21 9.16 -5.53
C THR A 155 4.15 10.34 -5.74
N ARG A 156 5.41 10.14 -5.33
CA ARG A 156 6.51 11.08 -5.54
C ARG A 156 7.79 10.31 -5.81
N ASN A 157 8.47 10.62 -6.92
CA ASN A 157 9.72 9.93 -7.29
C ASN A 157 9.61 8.40 -7.23
N ALA A 158 8.45 7.84 -7.52
CA ALA A 158 8.11 6.43 -7.33
C ALA A 158 8.15 5.65 -8.65
N THR A 159 8.29 4.35 -8.55
CA THR A 159 8.16 3.43 -9.69
C THR A 159 7.00 2.46 -9.44
N ILE A 160 6.05 2.43 -10.37
CA ILE A 160 4.92 1.49 -10.37
C ILE A 160 5.02 0.69 -11.67
N GLU A 161 5.26 -0.60 -11.58
CA GLU A 161 5.49 -1.44 -12.75
C GLU A 161 4.77 -2.78 -12.68
N GLN A 162 4.17 -3.23 -13.78
CA GLN A 162 3.49 -4.53 -13.85
C GLN A 162 2.41 -4.70 -12.75
N VAL A 163 1.59 -3.65 -12.55
CA VAL A 163 0.49 -3.68 -11.58
C VAL A 163 -0.84 -3.65 -12.32
N GLY A 164 -1.71 -4.59 -11.96
CA GLY A 164 -3.09 -4.63 -12.41
C GLY A 164 -4.07 -4.27 -11.29
N VAL A 165 -5.16 -3.61 -11.64
CA VAL A 165 -6.31 -3.38 -10.76
C VAL A 165 -7.57 -3.79 -11.51
N ILE A 166 -8.33 -4.71 -10.92
CA ILE A 166 -9.57 -5.21 -11.55
C ILE A 166 -10.74 -5.23 -10.57
N ASN A 167 -11.97 -5.18 -11.09
CA ASN A 167 -13.21 -5.34 -10.31
C ASN A 167 -13.28 -4.41 -9.07
N SER A 168 -12.66 -3.25 -9.12
CA SER A 168 -12.38 -2.43 -7.93
C SER A 168 -13.07 -1.08 -7.99
N SER A 169 -13.20 -0.42 -6.84
CA SER A 169 -13.87 0.89 -6.77
C SER A 169 -13.08 1.90 -5.95
N CYS A 170 -13.11 3.16 -6.42
CA CYS A 170 -12.56 4.32 -5.73
C CYS A 170 -13.62 5.40 -5.65
N SER A 171 -14.09 5.71 -4.44
CA SER A 171 -15.16 6.68 -4.19
C SER A 171 -14.68 7.82 -3.31
N ASN A 172 -14.56 9.00 -3.88
CA ASN A 172 -14.25 10.20 -3.13
C ASN A 172 -15.53 10.83 -2.59
N ILE A 173 -15.59 10.98 -1.27
CA ILE A 173 -16.73 11.55 -0.54
C ILE A 173 -16.42 12.95 0.03
N GLY A 174 -15.18 13.44 -0.11
CA GLY A 174 -14.74 14.78 0.28
C GLY A 174 -14.92 15.82 -0.82
N THR A 175 -14.41 17.02 -0.58
CA THR A 175 -14.44 18.17 -1.51
C THR A 175 -13.05 18.46 -2.04
N GLY A 176 -12.93 18.87 -3.33
CA GLY A 176 -11.66 19.27 -3.95
C GLY A 176 -10.65 18.12 -4.12
N SER A 177 -11.06 17.02 -4.73
CA SER A 177 -10.41 15.73 -4.57
C SER A 177 -10.00 15.09 -5.88
N ASN A 178 -8.90 14.32 -5.83
CA ASN A 178 -8.41 13.53 -6.95
C ASN A 178 -8.74 12.05 -6.73
N SER A 179 -9.24 11.37 -7.77
CA SER A 179 -9.58 9.95 -7.72
C SER A 179 -9.03 9.21 -8.92
N SER A 180 -8.52 8.01 -8.74
CA SER A 180 -7.99 7.21 -9.84
C SER A 180 -8.18 5.71 -9.65
N GLY A 181 -8.25 5.01 -10.77
CA GLY A 181 -8.26 3.55 -10.81
C GLY A 181 -6.94 2.92 -10.34
N LEU A 182 -5.81 3.59 -10.47
CA LEU A 182 -4.53 3.05 -10.03
C LEU A 182 -3.82 4.02 -9.07
N VAL A 183 -3.39 5.17 -9.53
CA VAL A 183 -2.53 6.11 -8.80
C VAL A 183 -3.19 7.47 -8.72
N GLY A 184 -3.37 8.02 -7.54
CA GLY A 184 -3.82 9.38 -7.31
C GLY A 184 -2.88 10.41 -7.95
N PRO A 185 -2.71 11.62 -7.40
CA PRO A 185 -1.77 12.59 -7.93
C PRO A 185 -0.32 12.09 -7.94
N CYS A 186 0.43 12.53 -8.95
CA CYS A 186 1.83 12.21 -9.12
C CYS A 186 2.70 13.47 -9.04
N ALA A 187 3.88 13.34 -8.42
CA ALA A 187 4.87 14.41 -8.32
C ALA A 187 6.30 13.89 -8.60
N GLY A 188 7.21 14.81 -8.89
CA GLY A 188 8.62 14.49 -9.13
C GLY A 188 8.83 13.63 -10.36
N THR A 189 9.69 12.62 -10.25
CA THR A 189 10.07 11.69 -11.33
C THR A 189 9.34 10.36 -11.24
N THR A 190 8.01 10.38 -11.05
CA THR A 190 7.21 9.15 -10.99
C THR A 190 7.14 8.46 -12.35
N VAL A 191 7.37 7.15 -12.37
CA VAL A 191 7.28 6.29 -13.57
C VAL A 191 6.22 5.21 -13.33
N ILE A 192 5.30 5.07 -14.28
CA ILE A 192 4.24 4.04 -14.26
C ILE A 192 4.33 3.30 -15.60
N THR A 193 4.62 2.01 -15.55
CA THR A 193 4.81 1.21 -16.77
C THR A 193 4.17 -0.17 -16.67
N ASP A 194 3.69 -0.66 -17.82
CA ASP A 194 3.10 -2.00 -17.93
C ASP A 194 1.95 -2.26 -16.93
N CYS A 195 1.16 -1.21 -16.65
CA CYS A 195 0.06 -1.26 -15.69
C CYS A 195 -1.30 -1.21 -16.38
N TYR A 196 -2.31 -1.73 -15.69
CA TYR A 196 -3.67 -1.66 -16.22
C TYR A 196 -4.74 -1.55 -15.14
N THR A 197 -5.88 -1.00 -15.54
CA THR A 197 -7.13 -1.06 -14.77
C THR A 197 -8.24 -1.61 -15.66
N ALA A 198 -9.06 -2.51 -15.12
CA ALA A 198 -10.21 -3.08 -15.83
C ALA A 198 -11.39 -3.27 -14.87
N ASP A 199 -12.61 -3.03 -15.38
CA ASP A 199 -13.83 -3.18 -14.59
C ASP A 199 -13.82 -2.39 -13.27
N CYS A 200 -13.22 -1.20 -13.30
CA CYS A 200 -13.10 -0.33 -12.14
C CYS A 200 -14.12 0.81 -12.19
N ASN A 201 -14.70 1.12 -11.03
CA ASN A 201 -15.58 2.26 -10.86
C ASN A 201 -14.85 3.37 -10.07
N VAL A 202 -14.60 4.51 -10.70
CA VAL A 202 -13.92 5.65 -10.09
C VAL A 202 -14.86 6.84 -10.03
N MET A 203 -15.15 7.30 -8.83
CA MET A 203 -16.07 8.42 -8.59
C MET A 203 -15.40 9.53 -7.78
N ALA A 204 -15.58 10.77 -8.21
CA ALA A 204 -15.32 11.96 -7.42
C ALA A 204 -16.67 12.68 -7.16
N LYS A 205 -16.88 13.11 -5.91
CA LYS A 205 -18.07 13.89 -5.57
C LYS A 205 -17.72 15.37 -5.69
N SER A 206 -18.13 15.99 -6.81
CA SER A 206 -18.20 17.45 -6.88
C SER A 206 -19.40 17.93 -6.08
N THR A 207 -19.19 18.69 -5.00
CA THR A 207 -20.28 19.22 -4.19
C THR A 207 -20.76 20.60 -4.63
N ASP A 208 -19.98 21.38 -5.39
CA ASP A 208 -20.20 22.81 -5.53
C ASP A 208 -20.08 23.32 -6.99
N GLY A 209 -19.87 22.44 -7.97
CA GLY A 209 -19.60 22.85 -9.36
C GLY A 209 -18.26 23.60 -9.52
N GLU A 210 -17.44 23.63 -8.49
CA GLU A 210 -16.11 24.22 -8.52
C GLU A 210 -15.14 23.27 -9.24
N THR A 211 -14.32 23.83 -10.08
CA THR A 211 -13.32 23.13 -10.88
C THR A 211 -12.15 22.68 -10.01
N GLY A 212 -11.94 21.40 -9.82
CA GLY A 212 -10.79 20.90 -9.07
C GLY A 212 -10.70 19.38 -8.93
N ASP A 213 -11.78 18.67 -9.20
CA ASP A 213 -11.81 17.22 -9.08
C ASP A 213 -11.27 16.58 -10.36
N ALA A 214 -10.16 15.85 -10.22
CA ALA A 214 -9.59 15.10 -11.33
C ALA A 214 -9.88 13.61 -11.15
N VAL A 215 -10.46 12.98 -12.18
CA VAL A 215 -10.73 11.54 -12.23
C VAL A 215 -9.93 10.93 -13.36
N GLY A 216 -9.19 9.87 -13.07
CA GLY A 216 -8.36 9.17 -14.05
C GLY A 216 -8.47 7.65 -13.96
N GLY A 217 -8.34 6.95 -15.09
CA GLY A 217 -8.27 5.49 -15.10
C GLY A 217 -6.95 4.97 -14.51
N ILE A 218 -5.83 5.60 -14.87
CA ILE A 218 -4.48 5.22 -14.40
C ILE A 218 -3.94 6.25 -13.41
N VAL A 219 -3.97 7.54 -13.74
CA VAL A 219 -3.48 8.65 -12.92
C VAL A 219 -4.52 9.74 -12.88
N SER A 220 -4.77 10.35 -11.72
CA SER A 220 -5.71 11.45 -11.63
C SER A 220 -5.11 12.78 -12.10
N SER A 221 -3.89 13.12 -11.67
CA SER A 221 -3.27 14.40 -12.01
C SER A 221 -1.75 14.42 -11.74
N GLY A 222 -1.08 15.49 -12.12
CA GLY A 222 0.33 15.74 -11.84
C GLY A 222 1.30 15.26 -12.91
N ASN A 223 2.58 15.12 -12.55
CA ASN A 223 3.64 14.76 -13.47
C ASN A 223 4.06 13.30 -13.27
N ALA A 224 3.88 12.49 -14.30
CA ALA A 224 4.37 11.12 -14.35
C ALA A 224 4.77 10.76 -15.79
N THR A 225 5.74 9.85 -15.91
CA THR A 225 5.99 9.16 -17.17
C THR A 225 5.15 7.89 -17.18
N VAL A 226 4.14 7.82 -18.05
CA VAL A 226 3.22 6.68 -18.17
C VAL A 226 3.47 5.98 -19.48
N MET A 227 3.83 4.71 -19.45
CA MET A 227 4.17 3.90 -20.63
C MET A 227 3.51 2.53 -20.58
N TYR A 228 3.03 2.04 -21.73
CA TYR A 228 2.47 0.69 -21.85
C TYR A 228 1.33 0.41 -20.88
N CYS A 229 0.58 1.45 -20.50
CA CYS A 229 -0.55 1.32 -19.58
C CYS A 229 -1.87 1.44 -20.35
N TYR A 230 -2.88 0.73 -19.86
CA TYR A 230 -4.22 0.83 -20.42
C TYR A 230 -5.30 0.78 -19.34
N CYS A 231 -6.44 1.39 -19.65
CA CYS A 231 -7.63 1.36 -18.82
C CYS A 231 -8.79 0.84 -19.65
N LEU A 232 -9.37 -0.27 -19.23
CA LEU A 232 -10.58 -0.84 -19.80
C LEU A 232 -11.77 -0.41 -18.95
N LEU A 233 -12.48 0.63 -19.39
CA LEU A 233 -13.74 1.01 -18.79
C LEU A 233 -14.84 0.18 -19.45
N TYR A 234 -15.56 -0.60 -18.65
CA TYR A 234 -16.82 -1.15 -19.07
C TYR A 234 -17.89 -0.05 -18.93
N THR A 235 -18.19 0.63 -20.02
CA THR A 235 -19.38 1.47 -20.05
C THR A 235 -20.59 0.57 -20.23
N SER A 236 -21.49 0.54 -19.26
CA SER A 236 -22.74 -0.24 -19.32
C SER A 236 -23.80 0.38 -20.26
N ASP A 237 -23.38 1.13 -21.27
CA ASP A 237 -24.29 1.79 -22.24
C ASP A 237 -24.56 0.97 -23.50
N ALA A 238 -24.44 -0.36 -23.43
CA ALA A 238 -24.90 -1.21 -24.52
C ALA A 238 -26.41 -1.56 -24.41
N ALA A 239 -27.21 -0.80 -23.68
CA ALA A 239 -28.62 -1.13 -23.45
C ALA A 239 -29.63 -0.29 -24.28
N ASP A 240 -29.21 0.55 -25.21
CA ASP A 240 -30.16 1.42 -25.93
C ASP A 240 -30.13 1.34 -27.47
N ASP A 241 -29.62 0.25 -28.03
CA ASP A 241 -29.87 -0.05 -29.43
C ASP A 241 -31.05 -1.01 -29.59
N LYS A 242 -32.24 -0.54 -29.18
CA LYS A 242 -33.53 -1.05 -29.65
C LYS A 242 -34.22 0.05 -30.43
N ALA A 243 -33.85 0.15 -31.70
CA ALA A 243 -34.70 0.73 -32.74
C ALA A 243 -35.41 -0.39 -33.48
#